data_488f71331e61c2c168219c55cdeed2d4
#
_entry.id   488f71331e61c2c168219c55cdeed2d4
#
_cell.length_a   1.000
_cell.length_b   1.000
_cell.length_c   1.000
_cell.angle_alpha   90.00
_cell.angle_beta   90.00
_cell.angle_gamma   90.00
#
_symmetry.space_group_name_H-M   'P 1'
#
loop_
_entity.id
_entity.type
_entity.pdbx_description
1 polymer ?
#
loop_
_entity_poly.entity_id
_entity_poly.type
_entity_poly.pdbx_seq_one_letter_code
_entity_poly.pdbx_strand_id
1 'polypeptide(L)'
;IEFEFIYVAYLCSNCQEHQKTYSLAAKLDAKGSGTGELYKFGELPTFGPPTPPKLVKLIGPDRDTFLKGRRCENQGLGIGAFIYYRRVVENQKNRILNEIIKVSEKIGAPAEKVEVLRQAVSETQFRKALDMAKDVIPESLLINGHSPVLLLHSALSEGVHALSDEECLDLASSIRVVLGELSERLGQALKDEAELSKALSTLMNQKKS
;
A
#
# COMPACT_ATOMS: atom_id res chain seq x y z
N ILE A 1 -38.83 13.17 5.68
CA ILE A 1 -37.86 12.76 6.71
C ILE A 1 -36.56 13.49 6.39
N GLU A 2 -36.06 14.27 7.34
CA GLU A 2 -34.84 15.06 7.20
C GLU A 2 -33.63 14.23 7.67
N PHE A 3 -32.42 14.63 7.22
CA PHE A 3 -31.18 14.06 7.74
C PHE A 3 -30.92 14.54 9.17
N GLU A 4 -30.56 13.60 10.04
CA GLU A 4 -30.04 13.87 11.36
C GLU A 4 -28.51 13.80 11.34
N PHE A 5 -27.85 14.76 12.02
CA PHE A 5 -26.40 14.80 12.11
C PHE A 5 -25.93 14.16 13.40
N ILE A 6 -25.04 13.17 13.27
CA ILE A 6 -24.58 12.33 14.36
C ILE A 6 -23.05 12.41 14.44
N TYR A 7 -22.53 12.53 15.65
CA TYR A 7 -21.10 12.42 15.92
C TYR A 7 -20.84 11.18 16.75
N VAL A 8 -20.05 10.24 16.21
CA VAL A 8 -19.73 8.98 16.87
C VAL A 8 -18.25 8.94 17.18
N ALA A 9 -17.91 8.79 18.44
CA ALA A 9 -16.53 8.69 18.90
C ALA A 9 -16.21 7.25 19.36
N TYR A 10 -15.11 6.71 18.88
CA TYR A 10 -14.56 5.43 19.30
C TYR A 10 -13.23 5.65 20.01
N LEU A 11 -13.09 5.00 21.16
CA LEU A 11 -11.83 4.95 21.88
C LEU A 11 -11.13 3.62 21.58
N CYS A 12 -9.81 3.66 21.35
CA CYS A 12 -9.04 2.44 21.14
C CYS A 12 -9.08 1.55 22.38
N SER A 13 -9.59 0.32 22.25
CA SER A 13 -9.72 -0.62 23.38
C SER A 13 -8.36 -1.12 23.90
N ASN A 14 -7.28 -0.99 23.12
CA ASN A 14 -5.95 -1.42 23.53
C ASN A 14 -5.20 -0.36 24.34
N CYS A 15 -5.11 0.88 23.85
CA CYS A 15 -4.33 1.94 24.53
C CYS A 15 -5.21 2.90 25.35
N GLN A 16 -6.51 2.94 25.17
CA GLN A 16 -7.46 3.84 25.82
C GLN A 16 -7.17 5.35 25.64
N GLU A 17 -6.25 5.70 24.73
CA GLU A 17 -5.81 7.08 24.47
C GLU A 17 -6.22 7.56 23.07
N HIS A 18 -6.10 6.67 22.06
CA HIS A 18 -6.42 7.04 20.69
C HIS A 18 -7.93 7.06 20.48
N GLN A 19 -8.44 8.22 20.09
CA GLN A 19 -9.84 8.43 19.75
C GLN A 19 -10.02 8.63 18.25
N LYS A 20 -11.08 8.03 17.70
CA LYS A 20 -11.55 8.24 16.34
C LYS A 20 -12.96 8.77 16.38
N THR A 21 -13.22 9.92 15.77
CA THR A 21 -14.54 10.55 15.68
C THR A 21 -15.01 10.59 14.24
N TYR A 22 -16.25 10.24 14.01
CA TYR A 22 -16.92 10.32 12.72
C TYR A 22 -18.05 11.34 12.78
N SER A 23 -18.17 12.14 11.71
CA SER A 23 -19.29 13.02 11.45
C SER A 23 -20.18 12.38 10.40
N LEU A 24 -21.41 12.06 10.76
CA LEU A 24 -22.35 11.28 9.95
C LEU A 24 -23.63 12.07 9.74
N ALA A 25 -24.26 11.90 8.58
CA ALA A 25 -25.64 12.31 8.31
C ALA A 25 -26.44 11.03 8.06
N ALA A 26 -27.49 10.82 8.83
CA ALA A 26 -28.37 9.65 8.76
C ALA A 26 -29.81 10.06 8.45
N LYS A 27 -30.50 9.26 7.64
CA LYS A 27 -31.90 9.45 7.31
C LYS A 27 -32.58 8.09 7.20
N LEU A 28 -33.70 7.91 7.86
CA LEU A 28 -34.54 6.71 7.70
C LEU A 28 -35.36 6.81 6.40
N ASP A 29 -35.55 5.67 5.72
CA ASP A 29 -36.40 5.60 4.52
C ASP A 29 -37.88 5.88 4.86
N ALA A 30 -38.33 5.29 5.97
CA ALA A 30 -39.65 5.54 6.57
C ALA A 30 -39.58 5.38 8.07
N LYS A 31 -40.49 6.00 8.78
CA LYS A 31 -40.58 5.87 10.24
C LYS A 31 -40.84 4.41 10.63
N GLY A 32 -39.88 3.79 11.32
CA GLY A 32 -39.97 2.40 11.77
C GLY A 32 -39.56 1.35 10.74
N SER A 33 -39.00 1.77 9.56
CA SER A 33 -38.53 0.82 8.51
C SER A 33 -37.34 -0.03 8.94
N GLY A 34 -36.51 0.46 9.86
CA GLY A 34 -35.23 -0.17 10.21
C GLY A 34 -34.13 -0.04 9.10
N THR A 35 -34.45 0.61 7.99
CA THR A 35 -33.54 0.90 6.87
C THR A 35 -33.39 2.40 6.66
N GLY A 36 -32.28 2.83 6.03
CA GLY A 36 -32.02 4.25 5.81
C GLY A 36 -30.70 4.49 5.07
N GLU A 37 -30.44 5.74 4.80
CA GLU A 37 -29.23 6.25 4.20
C GLU A 37 -28.27 6.78 5.27
N LEU A 38 -26.98 6.50 5.12
CA LEU A 38 -25.93 6.99 6.00
C LEU A 38 -24.78 7.57 5.18
N TYR A 39 -24.47 8.84 5.41
CA TYR A 39 -23.33 9.52 4.80
C TYR A 39 -22.28 9.88 5.84
N LYS A 40 -21.02 9.48 5.60
CA LYS A 40 -19.87 9.97 6.36
C LYS A 40 -19.33 11.23 5.69
N PHE A 41 -19.45 12.39 6.30
CA PHE A 41 -18.94 13.65 5.77
C PHE A 41 -17.68 14.16 6.46
N GLY A 42 -17.24 13.52 7.56
CA GLY A 42 -15.99 13.86 8.22
C GLY A 42 -15.47 12.78 9.13
N GLU A 43 -14.19 12.85 9.45
CA GLU A 43 -13.54 12.01 10.44
C GLU A 43 -12.31 12.69 11.06
N LEU A 44 -12.04 12.41 12.33
CA LEU A 44 -10.88 12.92 13.04
C LEU A 44 -10.26 11.79 13.89
N PRO A 45 -8.95 11.50 13.80
CA PRO A 45 -8.04 12.01 12.79
C PRO A 45 -8.47 11.59 11.37
N THR A 46 -8.13 12.43 10.40
CA THR A 46 -8.41 12.18 8.99
C THR A 46 -7.62 10.98 8.47
N PHE A 47 -8.08 10.33 7.38
CA PHE A 47 -7.41 9.25 6.65
C PHE A 47 -7.50 7.83 7.19
N GLY A 48 -8.43 7.52 8.09
CA GLY A 48 -8.59 6.16 8.59
C GLY A 48 -7.37 5.64 9.37
N PRO A 49 -7.08 4.34 9.33
CA PRO A 49 -5.92 3.77 10.00
C PRO A 49 -4.61 4.40 9.55
N PRO A 50 -3.61 4.51 10.44
CA PRO A 50 -2.30 5.05 10.08
C PRO A 50 -1.68 4.31 8.88
N THR A 51 -1.02 5.06 8.00
CA THR A 51 -0.23 4.46 6.92
C THR A 51 1.03 3.81 7.51
N PRO A 52 1.34 2.54 7.20
CA PRO A 52 2.51 1.87 7.73
C PRO A 52 3.80 2.67 7.47
N PRO A 53 4.70 2.80 8.45
CA PRO A 53 5.94 3.59 8.29
C PRO A 53 6.82 3.13 7.13
N LYS A 54 6.87 1.82 6.86
CA LYS A 54 7.62 1.25 5.74
C LYS A 54 7.03 1.68 4.39
N LEU A 55 5.69 1.72 4.29
CA LEU A 55 5.03 2.24 3.09
C LEU A 55 5.32 3.74 2.91
N VAL A 56 5.25 4.54 3.98
CA VAL A 56 5.63 5.97 3.93
C VAL A 56 7.06 6.13 3.42
N LYS A 57 7.99 5.29 3.89
CA LYS A 57 9.37 5.28 3.41
C LYS A 57 9.47 4.88 1.93
N LEU A 58 8.72 3.89 1.48
CA LEU A 58 8.74 3.40 0.09
C LEU A 58 8.22 4.46 -0.88
N ILE A 59 7.10 5.10 -0.58
CA ILE A 59 6.50 6.14 -1.44
C ILE A 59 7.23 7.49 -1.35
N GLY A 60 8.04 7.71 -0.31
CA GLY A 60 8.93 8.85 -0.17
C GLY A 60 8.24 10.22 -0.37
N PRO A 61 8.69 11.02 -1.37
CA PRO A 61 8.18 12.38 -1.59
C PRO A 61 6.70 12.43 -2.00
N ASP A 62 6.12 11.34 -2.50
CA ASP A 62 4.70 11.27 -2.88
C ASP A 62 3.75 10.95 -1.71
N ARG A 63 4.23 11.04 -0.47
CA ARG A 63 3.40 10.84 0.72
C ARG A 63 2.12 11.67 0.69
N ASP A 64 2.19 12.94 0.34
CA ASP A 64 1.01 13.82 0.32
C ASP A 64 0.03 13.45 -0.80
N THR A 65 0.54 13.03 -1.96
CA THR A 65 -0.26 12.49 -3.07
C THR A 65 -0.97 11.21 -2.63
N PHE A 66 -0.27 10.31 -1.96
CA PHE A 66 -0.84 9.09 -1.39
C PHE A 66 -1.94 9.39 -0.37
N LEU A 67 -1.72 10.35 0.53
CA LEU A 67 -2.72 10.74 1.53
C LEU A 67 -3.96 11.38 0.89
N LYS A 68 -3.85 12.08 -0.26
CA LYS A 68 -5.01 12.52 -1.04
C LYS A 68 -5.80 11.33 -1.57
N GLY A 69 -5.12 10.29 -2.09
CA GLY A 69 -5.77 9.04 -2.47
C GLY A 69 -6.51 8.38 -1.31
N ARG A 70 -5.88 8.34 -0.13
CA ARG A 70 -6.51 7.83 1.11
C ARG A 70 -7.78 8.59 1.49
N ARG A 71 -7.79 9.91 1.32
CA ARG A 71 -9.02 10.70 1.56
C ARG A 71 -10.12 10.31 0.59
N CYS A 72 -9.82 10.23 -0.69
CA CYS A 72 -10.79 9.82 -1.70
C CYS A 72 -11.33 8.41 -1.40
N GLU A 73 -10.45 7.44 -1.11
CA GLU A 73 -10.83 6.08 -0.75
C GLU A 73 -11.77 6.04 0.46
N ASN A 74 -11.44 6.77 1.53
CA ASN A 74 -12.27 6.84 2.74
C ASN A 74 -13.63 7.52 2.54
N GLN A 75 -13.77 8.32 1.48
CA GLN A 75 -15.02 8.98 1.10
C GLN A 75 -15.79 8.22 0.02
N GLY A 76 -15.30 7.07 -0.42
CA GLY A 76 -15.90 6.31 -1.51
C GLY A 76 -15.72 6.93 -2.89
N LEU A 77 -14.77 7.87 -3.08
CA LEU A 77 -14.47 8.52 -4.34
C LEU A 77 -13.43 7.70 -5.11
N GLY A 78 -13.88 6.64 -5.79
CA GLY A 78 -13.03 5.63 -6.39
C GLY A 78 -12.11 6.17 -7.48
N ILE A 79 -12.64 6.92 -8.44
CA ILE A 79 -11.85 7.55 -9.52
C ILE A 79 -10.73 8.40 -8.94
N GLY A 80 -11.03 9.23 -7.94
CA GLY A 80 -10.04 10.07 -7.27
C GLY A 80 -8.95 9.24 -6.57
N ALA A 81 -9.35 8.23 -5.81
CA ALA A 81 -8.43 7.34 -5.10
C ALA A 81 -7.49 6.61 -6.08
N PHE A 82 -8.05 6.03 -7.15
CA PHE A 82 -7.31 5.30 -8.17
C PHE A 82 -6.28 6.18 -8.88
N ILE A 83 -6.66 7.38 -9.32
CA ILE A 83 -5.76 8.33 -10.00
C ILE A 83 -4.59 8.73 -9.09
N TYR A 84 -4.85 9.02 -7.81
CA TYR A 84 -3.79 9.39 -6.88
C TYR A 84 -2.82 8.23 -6.63
N TYR A 85 -3.31 7.01 -6.39
CA TYR A 85 -2.44 5.86 -6.16
C TYR A 85 -1.66 5.47 -7.41
N ARG A 86 -2.30 5.53 -8.59
CA ARG A 86 -1.62 5.34 -9.87
C ARG A 86 -0.45 6.31 -10.01
N ARG A 87 -0.67 7.60 -9.78
CA ARG A 87 0.39 8.61 -9.85
C ARG A 87 1.53 8.32 -8.89
N VAL A 88 1.24 7.90 -7.66
CA VAL A 88 2.27 7.51 -6.69
C VAL A 88 3.12 6.35 -7.22
N VAL A 89 2.51 5.30 -7.74
CA VAL A 89 3.23 4.14 -8.27
C VAL A 89 4.07 4.53 -9.49
N GLU A 90 3.51 5.30 -10.41
CA GLU A 90 4.22 5.78 -11.61
C GLU A 90 5.43 6.64 -11.24
N ASN A 91 5.26 7.61 -10.34
CA ASN A 91 6.34 8.50 -9.89
C ASN A 91 7.43 7.74 -9.12
N GLN A 92 7.04 6.76 -8.30
CA GLN A 92 7.98 6.01 -7.47
C GLN A 92 8.46 4.69 -8.11
N LYS A 93 8.19 4.47 -9.39
CA LYS A 93 8.64 3.29 -10.14
C LYS A 93 10.12 2.97 -9.87
N ASN A 94 10.99 3.94 -10.10
CA ASN A 94 12.43 3.75 -9.96
C ASN A 94 12.82 3.44 -8.51
N ARG A 95 12.18 4.08 -7.55
CA ARG A 95 12.43 3.83 -6.12
C ARG A 95 12.02 2.41 -5.73
N ILE A 96 10.83 1.98 -6.15
CA ILE A 96 10.33 0.62 -5.89
C ILE A 96 11.27 -0.42 -6.51
N LEU A 97 11.64 -0.26 -7.78
CA LEU A 97 12.56 -1.17 -8.47
C LEU A 97 13.96 -1.20 -7.83
N ASN A 98 14.47 -0.05 -7.39
CA ASN A 98 15.77 0.01 -6.70
C ASN A 98 15.74 -0.70 -5.34
N GLU A 99 14.65 -0.65 -4.58
CA GLU A 99 14.53 -1.44 -3.35
C GLU A 99 14.46 -2.95 -3.65
N ILE A 100 13.81 -3.35 -4.74
CA ILE A 100 13.80 -4.75 -5.21
C ILE A 100 15.20 -5.20 -5.63
N ILE A 101 15.97 -4.35 -6.34
CA ILE A 101 17.37 -4.63 -6.71
C ILE A 101 18.21 -4.89 -5.45
N LYS A 102 18.10 -4.04 -4.42
CA LYS A 102 18.83 -4.24 -3.16
C LYS A 102 18.53 -5.59 -2.50
N VAL A 103 17.26 -6.02 -2.53
CA VAL A 103 16.89 -7.35 -2.03
C VAL A 103 17.53 -8.42 -2.90
N SER A 104 17.42 -8.31 -4.24
CA SER A 104 17.99 -9.27 -5.18
C SER A 104 19.51 -9.44 -4.99
N GLU A 105 20.24 -8.35 -4.82
CA GLU A 105 21.68 -8.35 -4.56
C GLU A 105 22.00 -8.98 -3.20
N LYS A 106 21.24 -8.64 -2.15
CA LYS A 106 21.44 -9.18 -0.79
C LYS A 106 21.26 -10.69 -0.73
N ILE A 107 20.31 -11.25 -1.47
CA ILE A 107 20.06 -12.71 -1.51
C ILE A 107 20.94 -13.46 -2.53
N GLY A 108 21.82 -12.76 -3.23
CA GLY A 108 22.70 -13.36 -4.24
C GLY A 108 21.94 -13.83 -5.50
N ALA A 109 20.90 -13.11 -5.92
CA ALA A 109 20.16 -13.44 -7.13
C ALA A 109 21.09 -13.44 -8.38
N PRO A 110 20.78 -14.24 -9.43
CA PRO A 110 21.58 -14.27 -10.66
C PRO A 110 21.78 -12.86 -11.24
N ALA A 111 23.01 -12.55 -11.66
CA ALA A 111 23.38 -11.22 -12.18
C ALA A 111 22.50 -10.79 -13.36
N GLU A 112 22.08 -11.75 -14.20
CA GLU A 112 21.17 -11.50 -15.32
C GLU A 112 19.82 -10.94 -14.87
N LYS A 113 19.24 -11.47 -13.77
CA LYS A 113 17.97 -10.97 -13.21
C LYS A 113 18.12 -9.56 -12.64
N VAL A 114 19.23 -9.30 -11.96
CA VAL A 114 19.53 -7.95 -11.43
C VAL A 114 19.71 -6.95 -12.57
N GLU A 115 20.37 -7.37 -13.65
CA GLU A 115 20.55 -6.51 -14.83
C GLU A 115 19.23 -6.15 -15.52
N VAL A 116 18.29 -7.11 -15.63
CA VAL A 116 16.93 -6.84 -16.15
C VAL A 116 16.21 -5.80 -15.29
N LEU A 117 16.33 -5.88 -13.96
CA LEU A 117 15.75 -4.88 -13.05
C LEU A 117 16.39 -3.49 -13.24
N ARG A 118 17.72 -3.41 -13.46
CA ARG A 118 18.40 -2.14 -13.74
C ARG A 118 17.95 -1.54 -15.06
N GLN A 119 17.76 -2.36 -16.09
CA GLN A 119 17.20 -1.92 -17.37
C GLN A 119 15.77 -1.42 -17.21
N ALA A 120 14.94 -2.08 -16.39
CA ALA A 120 13.60 -1.62 -16.07
C ALA A 120 13.58 -0.27 -15.33
N VAL A 121 14.58 0.02 -14.48
CA VAL A 121 14.75 1.36 -13.86
C VAL A 121 15.01 2.42 -14.92
N SER A 122 15.82 2.12 -15.94
CA SER A 122 16.18 3.05 -17.00
C SER A 122 15.07 3.24 -18.04
N GLU A 123 14.11 2.31 -18.13
CA GLU A 123 13.00 2.40 -19.07
C GLU A 123 12.04 3.55 -18.67
N THR A 124 11.76 4.44 -19.60
CA THR A 124 10.92 5.63 -19.38
C THR A 124 9.42 5.31 -19.40
N GLN A 125 9.03 4.32 -20.19
CA GLN A 125 7.64 3.89 -20.28
C GLN A 125 7.28 3.00 -19.08
N PHE A 126 6.39 3.49 -18.21
CA PHE A 126 6.01 2.82 -16.98
C PHE A 126 5.57 1.37 -17.19
N ARG A 127 4.64 1.13 -18.14
CA ARG A 127 4.13 -0.22 -18.43
C ARG A 127 5.23 -1.17 -18.87
N LYS A 128 6.09 -0.72 -19.77
CA LYS A 128 7.21 -1.51 -20.28
C LYS A 128 8.22 -1.85 -19.20
N ALA A 129 8.52 -0.89 -18.31
CA ALA A 129 9.40 -1.12 -17.16
C ALA A 129 8.86 -2.22 -16.23
N LEU A 130 7.56 -2.18 -15.91
CA LEU A 130 6.94 -3.20 -15.06
C LEU A 130 6.85 -4.56 -15.77
N ASP A 131 6.58 -4.57 -17.08
CA ASP A 131 6.55 -5.79 -17.89
C ASP A 131 7.93 -6.50 -17.92
N MET A 132 9.01 -5.73 -18.02
CA MET A 132 10.38 -6.28 -17.92
C MET A 132 10.68 -6.86 -16.54
N ALA A 133 10.21 -6.21 -15.47
CA ALA A 133 10.54 -6.59 -14.10
C ALA A 133 9.69 -7.74 -13.54
N LYS A 134 8.50 -7.99 -14.06
CA LYS A 134 7.49 -8.89 -13.46
C LYS A 134 7.97 -10.31 -13.18
N ASP A 135 8.82 -10.87 -14.06
CA ASP A 135 9.26 -12.28 -14.01
C ASP A 135 10.61 -12.47 -13.29
N VAL A 136 11.25 -11.38 -12.85
CA VAL A 136 12.57 -11.44 -12.20
C VAL A 136 12.53 -11.01 -10.73
N ILE A 137 11.33 -10.90 -10.17
CA ILE A 137 11.13 -10.55 -8.76
C ILE A 137 11.58 -11.69 -7.86
N PRO A 138 12.37 -11.43 -6.80
CA PRO A 138 12.75 -12.44 -5.81
C PRO A 138 11.56 -13.13 -5.17
N GLU A 139 11.65 -14.43 -4.93
CA GLU A 139 10.59 -15.24 -4.31
C GLU A 139 10.18 -14.69 -2.94
N SER A 140 11.13 -14.17 -2.15
CA SER A 140 10.88 -13.54 -0.85
C SER A 140 9.96 -12.33 -0.90
N LEU A 141 9.79 -11.71 -2.08
CA LEU A 141 8.90 -10.57 -2.30
C LEU A 141 7.55 -10.95 -2.92
N LEU A 142 7.36 -12.21 -3.31
CA LEU A 142 6.08 -12.66 -3.88
C LEU A 142 4.97 -12.64 -2.83
N ILE A 143 3.82 -12.09 -3.18
CA ILE A 143 2.62 -12.06 -2.35
C ILE A 143 1.75 -13.27 -2.72
N ASN A 144 1.68 -14.27 -1.84
CA ASN A 144 0.98 -15.54 -2.11
C ASN A 144 1.39 -16.18 -3.45
N GLY A 145 2.67 -16.14 -3.80
CA GLY A 145 3.21 -16.66 -5.05
C GLY A 145 3.09 -15.73 -6.26
N HIS A 146 2.48 -14.56 -6.12
CA HIS A 146 2.30 -13.60 -7.20
C HIS A 146 3.29 -12.43 -7.11
N SER A 147 3.83 -12.03 -8.25
CA SER A 147 4.71 -10.85 -8.34
C SER A 147 3.91 -9.58 -8.01
N PRO A 148 4.31 -8.80 -6.97
CA PRO A 148 3.64 -7.54 -6.65
C PRO A 148 3.74 -6.52 -7.78
N VAL A 149 4.82 -6.56 -8.57
CA VAL A 149 5.00 -5.71 -9.75
C VAL A 149 3.98 -6.06 -10.84
N LEU A 150 3.72 -7.36 -11.06
CA LEU A 150 2.70 -7.81 -12.01
C LEU A 150 1.29 -7.44 -11.53
N LEU A 151 1.00 -7.59 -10.23
CA LEU A 151 -0.29 -7.18 -9.66
C LEU A 151 -0.53 -5.68 -9.85
N LEU A 152 0.47 -4.85 -9.57
CA LEU A 152 0.39 -3.40 -9.79
C LEU A 152 0.26 -3.07 -11.29
N HIS A 153 1.02 -3.76 -12.15
CA HIS A 153 0.91 -3.57 -13.60
C HIS A 153 -0.51 -3.89 -14.10
N SER A 154 -1.08 -5.02 -13.69
CA SER A 154 -2.44 -5.41 -14.07
C SER A 154 -3.47 -4.39 -13.61
N ALA A 155 -3.43 -4.01 -12.33
CA ALA A 155 -4.37 -3.02 -11.78
C ALA A 155 -4.27 -1.64 -12.45
N LEU A 156 -3.06 -1.24 -12.90
CA LEU A 156 -2.81 0.07 -13.50
C LEU A 156 -2.90 0.07 -15.03
N SER A 157 -3.11 -1.09 -15.66
CA SER A 157 -3.20 -1.23 -17.12
C SER A 157 -4.50 -0.67 -17.68
N GLU A 158 -5.58 -0.75 -16.92
CA GLU A 158 -6.88 -0.30 -17.34
C GLU A 158 -6.98 1.22 -17.31
N GLY A 159 -7.68 1.76 -18.32
CA GLY A 159 -7.92 3.20 -18.42
C GLY A 159 -9.07 3.59 -17.49
N VAL A 160 -8.90 4.68 -16.75
CA VAL A 160 -9.94 5.25 -15.84
C VAL A 160 -11.28 5.49 -16.57
N HIS A 161 -11.22 5.78 -17.87
CA HIS A 161 -12.41 6.07 -18.68
C HIS A 161 -13.31 4.85 -18.95
N ALA A 162 -12.80 3.64 -18.74
CA ALA A 162 -13.53 2.40 -18.97
C ALA A 162 -14.15 1.82 -17.68
N LEU A 163 -13.84 2.39 -16.52
CA LEU A 163 -14.21 1.88 -15.20
C LEU A 163 -15.25 2.78 -14.52
N SER A 164 -16.18 2.16 -13.81
CA SER A 164 -17.07 2.85 -12.88
C SER A 164 -16.31 3.37 -11.64
N ASP A 165 -16.93 4.23 -10.85
CA ASP A 165 -16.32 4.73 -9.61
C ASP A 165 -16.12 3.61 -8.58
N GLU A 166 -17.04 2.64 -8.51
CA GLU A 166 -16.93 1.45 -7.65
C GLU A 166 -15.76 0.55 -8.04
N GLU A 167 -15.61 0.24 -9.34
CA GLU A 167 -14.46 -0.54 -9.84
C GLU A 167 -13.14 0.20 -9.59
N CYS A 168 -13.11 1.51 -9.76
CA CYS A 168 -11.94 2.33 -9.40
C CYS A 168 -11.63 2.27 -7.90
N LEU A 169 -12.64 2.23 -7.03
CA LEU A 169 -12.47 2.12 -5.58
C LEU A 169 -11.86 0.77 -5.19
N ASP A 170 -12.34 -0.31 -5.77
CA ASP A 170 -11.83 -1.67 -5.54
C ASP A 170 -10.37 -1.81 -6.00
N LEU A 171 -10.04 -1.29 -7.19
CA LEU A 171 -8.68 -1.26 -7.70
C LEU A 171 -7.76 -0.38 -6.83
N ALA A 172 -8.23 0.79 -6.41
CA ALA A 172 -7.47 1.67 -5.53
C ALA A 172 -7.14 0.98 -4.20
N SER A 173 -8.14 0.33 -3.58
CA SER A 173 -7.95 -0.43 -2.35
C SER A 173 -6.94 -1.57 -2.54
N SER A 174 -7.05 -2.30 -3.66
CA SER A 174 -6.12 -3.38 -4.03
C SER A 174 -4.69 -2.87 -4.21
N ILE A 175 -4.49 -1.76 -4.93
CA ILE A 175 -3.17 -1.12 -5.12
C ILE A 175 -2.57 -0.75 -3.76
N ARG A 176 -3.35 -0.13 -2.87
CA ARG A 176 -2.89 0.23 -1.53
C ARG A 176 -2.46 -0.99 -0.72
N VAL A 177 -3.23 -2.08 -0.77
CA VAL A 177 -2.91 -3.32 -0.06
C VAL A 177 -1.62 -3.93 -0.60
N VAL A 178 -1.48 -4.04 -1.93
CA VAL A 178 -0.27 -4.58 -2.58
C VAL A 178 0.97 -3.73 -2.25
N LEU A 179 0.86 -2.40 -2.29
CA LEU A 179 1.97 -1.50 -1.91
C LEU A 179 2.34 -1.66 -0.43
N GLY A 180 1.34 -1.80 0.45
CA GLY A 180 1.54 -2.04 1.88
C GLY A 180 2.32 -3.33 2.12
N GLU A 181 1.85 -4.44 1.55
CA GLU A 181 2.48 -5.75 1.69
C GLU A 181 3.89 -5.78 1.08
N LEU A 182 4.07 -5.19 -0.12
CA LEU A 182 5.40 -5.07 -0.74
C LEU A 182 6.36 -4.29 0.17
N SER A 183 5.91 -3.18 0.78
CA SER A 183 6.75 -2.39 1.68
C SER A 183 7.17 -3.17 2.93
N GLU A 184 6.30 -4.01 3.46
CA GLU A 184 6.61 -4.88 4.61
C GLU A 184 7.64 -5.95 4.22
N ARG A 185 7.45 -6.63 3.07
CA ARG A 185 8.39 -7.66 2.56
C ARG A 185 9.76 -7.08 2.25
N LEU A 186 9.82 -5.93 1.58
CA LEU A 186 11.07 -5.21 1.34
C LEU A 186 11.77 -4.86 2.65
N GLY A 187 11.04 -4.32 3.62
CA GLY A 187 11.58 -3.99 4.93
C GLY A 187 12.09 -5.21 5.69
N GLN A 188 11.43 -6.37 5.55
CA GLN A 188 11.86 -7.61 6.17
C GLN A 188 13.10 -8.19 5.48
N ALA A 189 13.09 -8.27 4.16
CA ALA A 189 14.21 -8.79 3.37
C ALA A 189 15.48 -7.94 3.52
N LEU A 190 15.33 -6.62 3.71
CA LEU A 190 16.44 -5.69 3.91
C LEU A 190 16.84 -5.50 5.38
N LYS A 191 16.10 -6.10 6.33
CA LYS A 191 16.44 -6.00 7.74
C LYS A 191 17.86 -6.50 7.96
N ASP A 192 18.65 -5.72 8.65
CA ASP A 192 20.01 -6.08 8.97
C ASP A 192 20.01 -7.19 10.01
N GLU A 193 20.59 -8.32 9.66
CA GLU A 193 20.72 -9.50 10.55
C GLU A 193 21.96 -9.41 11.45
N ALA A 194 22.59 -8.23 11.53
CA ALA A 194 23.80 -8.04 12.31
C ALA A 194 23.63 -8.46 13.78
N GLU A 195 22.49 -8.16 14.40
CA GLU A 195 22.19 -8.60 15.77
C GLU A 195 22.04 -10.11 15.86
N LEU A 196 21.35 -10.72 14.91
CA LEU A 196 21.16 -12.18 14.85
C LEU A 196 22.49 -12.88 14.60
N SER A 197 23.28 -12.41 13.65
CA SER A 197 24.61 -12.95 13.34
C SER A 197 25.55 -12.82 14.54
N LYS A 198 25.51 -11.70 15.27
CA LYS A 198 26.29 -11.52 16.52
C LYS A 198 25.81 -12.47 17.61
N ALA A 199 24.50 -12.64 17.79
CA ALA A 199 23.94 -13.55 18.76
C ALA A 199 24.33 -15.01 18.44
N LEU A 200 24.20 -15.42 17.18
CA LEU A 200 24.60 -16.75 16.71
C LEU A 200 26.08 -17.00 16.92
N SER A 201 26.96 -16.06 16.57
CA SER A 201 28.41 -16.19 16.79
C SER A 201 28.75 -16.31 18.26
N THR A 202 28.09 -15.57 19.13
CA THR A 202 28.27 -15.63 20.58
C THR A 202 27.87 -17.00 21.14
N LEU A 203 26.69 -17.51 20.74
CA LEU A 203 26.19 -18.82 21.18
C LEU A 203 27.02 -19.99 20.63
N MET A 204 27.49 -19.91 19.39
CA MET A 204 28.35 -20.94 18.80
C MET A 204 29.74 -20.98 19.45
N ASN A 205 30.27 -19.82 19.88
CA ASN A 205 31.58 -19.78 20.56
C ASN A 205 31.52 -20.28 22.00
N GLN A 206 30.36 -20.17 22.69
CA GLN A 206 30.19 -20.75 24.04
C GLN A 206 30.21 -22.30 24.05
N LYS A 207 29.90 -22.97 22.92
CA LYS A 207 29.98 -24.45 22.83
C LYS A 207 31.39 -25.02 22.60
N LYS A 208 32.40 -24.16 22.45
CA LYS A 208 33.81 -24.54 22.22
C LYS A 208 34.71 -24.36 23.44
N SER A 209 34.17 -23.96 24.58
CA SER A 209 34.80 -23.92 25.89
C SER A 209 34.21 -24.99 26.78
#